data_cbe1ac317ec5a4c157dfa4c7d73703a2
#
_entry.id   cbe1ac317ec5a4c157dfa4c7d73703a2
#
_cell.length_a   1.000
_cell.length_b   1.000
_cell.length_c   1.000
_cell.angle_alpha   90.00
_cell.angle_beta   90.00
_cell.angle_gamma   90.00
#
_symmetry.space_group_name_H-M   'P 1'
#
loop_
_entity.id
_entity.type
_entity.pdbx_description
1 polymer ?
#
loop_
_entity_poly.entity_id
_entity_poly.type
_entity_poly.pdbx_seq_one_letter_code
_entity_poly.pdbx_strand_id
1 'polypeptide(L)'
;VNLAFKLPGQVLDVPVAQGESVKKGALLAELDPRDIELQVSADRSAFEEARSQMQRMQRLLEHEAVSRQEFESAQTRFAQAKSAYENSLDLLKETKLRAPFASVVERKFVDNYERVQAGQSIVRVVNPVTTKVQFTMPESGLSLLSSPSTRFEVEFDNYRGVKFPAVLKDYAKTSSDASGFPVSLRLTDVDTGRYSISPGMSCMVTMQSADPVTDAVSLPVSAV
;
A
#
# COMPACT_ATOMS: atom_id res chain seq x y z
N VAL A 1 -7.08 1.87 0.98
CA VAL A 1 -5.96 1.87 1.95
C VAL A 1 -6.01 3.17 2.73
N ASN A 2 -5.89 3.09 4.05
CA ASN A 2 -5.71 4.27 4.90
C ASN A 2 -4.23 4.65 4.89
N LEU A 3 -3.97 5.93 4.67
CA LEU A 3 -2.63 6.50 4.70
C LEU A 3 -2.49 7.39 5.93
N ALA A 4 -1.35 7.28 6.59
CA ALA A 4 -1.02 7.94 7.84
C ALA A 4 0.42 8.46 7.81
N PHE A 5 0.71 9.51 8.57
CA PHE A 5 2.09 9.92 8.82
C PHE A 5 2.76 8.95 9.81
N LYS A 6 4.05 8.76 9.65
CA LYS A 6 4.87 8.02 10.62
C LYS A 6 5.31 8.89 11.80
N LEU A 7 5.21 10.20 11.65
CA LEU A 7 5.59 11.22 12.62
C LEU A 7 4.36 11.93 13.16
N PRO A 8 4.34 12.32 14.43
CA PRO A 8 3.35 13.24 14.96
C PRO A 8 3.69 14.66 14.54
N GLY A 9 2.68 15.51 14.38
CA GLY A 9 2.91 16.92 14.02
C GLY A 9 1.62 17.67 13.76
N GLN A 10 1.77 18.93 13.35
CA GLN A 10 0.66 19.73 12.86
C GLN A 10 0.56 19.59 11.35
N VAL A 11 -0.62 19.31 10.83
CA VAL A 11 -0.87 19.28 9.39
C VAL A 11 -0.79 20.71 8.85
N LEU A 12 0.09 20.95 7.90
CA LEU A 12 0.20 22.24 7.25
C LEU A 12 -0.88 22.41 6.18
N ASP A 13 -0.97 21.40 5.30
CA ASP A 13 -1.92 21.43 4.19
C ASP A 13 -2.33 20.01 3.76
N VAL A 14 -3.58 19.90 3.24
CA VAL A 14 -4.13 18.69 2.61
C VAL A 14 -4.69 19.10 1.25
N PRO A 15 -3.83 19.19 0.22
CA PRO A 15 -4.16 19.79 -1.08
C PRO A 15 -5.08 18.94 -1.96
N VAL A 16 -5.63 17.85 -1.43
CA VAL A 16 -6.50 16.94 -2.19
C VAL A 16 -7.94 17.02 -1.75
N ALA A 17 -8.85 16.87 -2.72
CA ALA A 17 -10.29 16.81 -2.48
C ALA A 17 -10.80 15.36 -2.48
N GLN A 18 -11.92 15.13 -1.79
CA GLN A 18 -12.63 13.84 -1.85
C GLN A 18 -13.18 13.61 -3.27
N GLY A 19 -12.96 12.41 -3.79
CA GLY A 19 -13.31 12.05 -5.18
C GLY A 19 -12.23 12.37 -6.21
N GLU A 20 -11.15 13.05 -5.82
CA GLU A 20 -10.06 13.43 -6.72
C GLU A 20 -9.20 12.22 -7.10
N SER A 21 -8.85 12.14 -8.40
CA SER A 21 -7.93 11.14 -8.92
C SER A 21 -6.48 11.62 -8.81
N VAL A 22 -5.65 10.88 -8.13
CA VAL A 22 -4.24 11.22 -7.89
C VAL A 22 -3.30 10.19 -8.53
N LYS A 23 -2.18 10.67 -9.06
CA LYS A 23 -1.11 9.80 -9.60
C LYS A 23 -0.23 9.28 -8.47
N LYS A 24 0.49 8.17 -8.73
CA LYS A 24 1.55 7.69 -7.83
C LYS A 24 2.55 8.82 -7.54
N GLY A 25 2.88 9.03 -6.26
CA GLY A 25 3.81 10.06 -5.80
C GLY A 25 3.18 11.45 -5.58
N ALA A 26 1.90 11.66 -5.95
CA ALA A 26 1.21 12.93 -5.69
C ALA A 26 1.18 13.22 -4.18
N LEU A 27 1.34 14.49 -3.82
CA LEU A 27 1.25 14.97 -2.44
C LEU A 27 -0.21 14.92 -1.99
N LEU A 28 -0.47 14.24 -0.88
CA LEU A 28 -1.79 14.11 -0.29
C LEU A 28 -1.97 14.98 0.95
N ALA A 29 -0.92 15.09 1.76
CA ALA A 29 -0.89 15.94 2.94
C ALA A 29 0.57 16.25 3.29
N GLU A 30 0.79 17.34 4.02
CA GLU A 30 2.09 17.78 4.50
C GLU A 30 2.00 18.20 5.97
N LEU A 31 2.95 17.75 6.79
CA LEU A 31 3.16 18.26 8.14
C LEU A 31 4.00 19.53 8.09
N ASP A 32 3.92 20.36 9.13
CA ASP A 32 4.80 21.52 9.31
C ASP A 32 6.26 21.03 9.41
N PRO A 33 7.11 21.33 8.43
CA PRO A 33 8.46 20.78 8.35
C PRO A 33 9.50 21.61 9.11
N ARG A 34 9.15 22.77 9.67
CA ARG A 34 10.12 23.79 10.15
C ARG A 34 11.13 23.25 11.16
N ASP A 35 10.66 22.50 12.16
CA ASP A 35 11.57 21.95 13.19
C ASP A 35 12.53 20.91 12.60
N ILE A 36 12.03 20.09 11.66
CA ILE A 36 12.84 19.07 10.98
C ILE A 36 13.82 19.73 10.00
N GLU A 37 13.43 20.79 9.30
CA GLU A 37 14.34 21.56 8.42
C GLU A 37 15.49 22.18 9.19
N LEU A 38 15.23 22.71 10.40
CA LEU A 38 16.28 23.20 11.29
C LEU A 38 17.24 22.08 11.70
N GLN A 39 16.72 20.90 12.04
CA GLN A 39 17.53 19.73 12.35
C GLN A 39 18.38 19.29 11.15
N VAL A 40 17.79 19.22 9.96
CA VAL A 40 18.53 18.91 8.71
C VAL A 40 19.67 19.88 8.48
N SER A 41 19.45 21.18 8.71
CA SER A 41 20.47 22.22 8.54
C SER A 41 21.63 22.04 9.53
N ALA A 42 21.31 21.73 10.81
CA ALA A 42 22.30 21.48 11.85
C ALA A 42 23.14 20.21 11.52
N ASP A 43 22.47 19.10 11.21
CA ASP A 43 23.13 17.83 10.90
C ASP A 43 23.96 17.92 9.61
N ARG A 44 23.50 18.69 8.64
CA ARG A 44 24.27 18.98 7.42
C ARG A 44 25.59 19.70 7.75
N SER A 45 25.54 20.70 8.61
CA SER A 45 26.75 21.46 9.00
C SER A 45 27.74 20.54 9.73
N ALA A 46 27.27 19.69 10.65
CA ALA A 46 28.11 18.72 11.34
C ALA A 46 28.72 17.67 10.38
N PHE A 47 27.93 17.22 9.39
CA PHE A 47 28.40 16.30 8.35
C PHE A 47 29.50 16.94 7.48
N GLU A 48 29.31 18.19 7.02
CA GLU A 48 30.28 18.90 6.20
C GLU A 48 31.61 19.16 6.98
N GLU A 49 31.52 19.51 8.25
CA GLU A 49 32.68 19.65 9.14
C GLU A 49 33.43 18.32 9.29
N ALA A 50 32.73 17.25 9.67
CA ALA A 50 33.33 15.92 9.88
C ALA A 50 33.96 15.39 8.57
N ARG A 51 33.33 15.63 7.43
CA ARG A 51 33.86 15.30 6.10
C ARG A 51 35.17 16.01 5.82
N SER A 52 35.20 17.32 6.05
CA SER A 52 36.40 18.15 5.84
C SER A 52 37.55 17.68 6.76
N GLN A 53 37.23 17.38 8.01
CA GLN A 53 38.22 16.87 8.98
C GLN A 53 38.77 15.51 8.54
N MET A 54 37.93 14.57 8.16
CA MET A 54 38.33 13.23 7.69
C MET A 54 39.24 13.35 6.46
N GLN A 55 38.86 14.18 5.47
CA GLN A 55 39.70 14.41 4.28
C GLN A 55 41.05 15.05 4.59
N ARG A 56 41.10 15.91 5.60
CA ARG A 56 42.34 16.50 6.07
C ARG A 56 43.22 15.43 6.73
N MET A 57 42.69 14.62 7.64
CA MET A 57 43.42 13.53 8.30
C MET A 57 43.90 12.49 7.29
N GLN A 58 43.13 12.20 6.26
CA GLN A 58 43.54 11.30 5.17
C GLN A 58 44.81 11.81 4.47
N ARG A 59 44.82 13.09 4.06
CA ARG A 59 46.01 13.71 3.41
C ARG A 59 47.24 13.75 4.34
N LEU A 60 47.01 14.01 5.63
CA LEU A 60 48.10 14.00 6.59
C LEU A 60 48.65 12.60 6.85
N LEU A 61 47.80 11.59 6.80
CA LEU A 61 48.20 10.18 6.94
C LEU A 61 49.06 9.74 5.72
N GLU A 62 48.69 10.17 4.51
CA GLU A 62 49.48 9.91 3.31
C GLU A 62 50.90 10.49 3.35
N HIS A 63 51.11 11.54 4.16
CA HIS A 63 52.41 12.15 4.45
C HIS A 63 53.00 11.73 5.79
N GLU A 64 52.48 10.65 6.42
CA GLU A 64 52.93 10.15 7.73
C GLU A 64 52.89 11.20 8.85
N ALA A 65 52.12 12.28 8.70
CA ALA A 65 52.06 13.41 9.65
C ALA A 65 51.06 13.20 10.80
N VAL A 66 50.24 12.14 10.75
CA VAL A 66 49.29 11.74 11.78
C VAL A 66 49.27 10.22 11.95
N SER A 67 48.85 9.76 13.12
CA SER A 67 48.69 8.35 13.38
C SER A 67 47.48 7.74 12.68
N ARG A 68 47.52 6.44 12.39
CA ARG A 68 46.41 5.70 11.88
C ARG A 68 45.17 5.79 12.77
N GLN A 69 45.37 5.79 14.07
CA GLN A 69 44.32 5.91 15.09
C GLN A 69 43.59 7.26 14.98
N GLU A 70 44.29 8.36 14.72
CA GLU A 70 43.68 9.69 14.56
C GLU A 70 42.84 9.75 13.29
N PHE A 71 43.30 9.14 12.20
CA PHE A 71 42.51 9.01 10.96
C PHE A 71 41.25 8.16 11.19
N GLU A 72 41.37 7.00 11.80
CA GLU A 72 40.24 6.11 12.11
C GLU A 72 39.19 6.79 13.00
N SER A 73 39.65 7.63 13.97
CA SER A 73 38.76 8.44 14.80
C SER A 73 38.01 9.48 13.98
N ALA A 74 38.67 10.16 13.04
CA ALA A 74 38.01 11.12 12.15
C ALA A 74 37.03 10.42 11.18
N GLN A 75 37.38 9.24 10.69
CA GLN A 75 36.52 8.43 9.85
C GLN A 75 35.25 7.99 10.60
N THR A 76 35.38 7.59 11.86
CA THR A 76 34.26 7.21 12.71
C THR A 76 33.30 8.40 12.95
N ARG A 77 33.85 9.59 13.25
CA ARG A 77 33.04 10.82 13.41
C ARG A 77 32.32 11.19 12.13
N PHE A 78 32.98 11.07 10.98
CA PHE A 78 32.35 11.30 9.69
C PHE A 78 31.21 10.33 9.44
N ALA A 79 31.37 9.04 9.70
CA ALA A 79 30.31 8.04 9.56
C ALA A 79 29.10 8.33 10.47
N GLN A 80 29.35 8.76 11.72
CA GLN A 80 28.28 9.15 12.63
C GLN A 80 27.52 10.39 12.16
N ALA A 81 28.23 11.44 11.76
CA ALA A 81 27.60 12.67 11.26
C ALA A 81 26.83 12.44 9.95
N LYS A 82 27.37 11.58 9.07
CA LYS A 82 26.68 11.16 7.84
C LYS A 82 25.36 10.47 8.15
N SER A 83 25.37 9.51 9.06
CA SER A 83 24.16 8.78 9.46
C SER A 83 23.12 9.70 10.11
N ALA A 84 23.53 10.66 10.93
CA ALA A 84 22.64 11.64 11.52
C ALA A 84 21.97 12.52 10.44
N TYR A 85 22.76 13.02 9.50
CA TYR A 85 22.24 13.84 8.40
C TYR A 85 21.29 13.05 7.46
N GLU A 86 21.64 11.80 7.11
CA GLU A 86 20.76 10.94 6.31
C GLU A 86 19.44 10.66 7.03
N ASN A 87 19.48 10.42 8.35
CA ASN A 87 18.28 10.22 9.15
C ASN A 87 17.39 11.48 9.18
N SER A 88 17.96 12.66 9.38
CA SER A 88 17.18 13.91 9.37
C SER A 88 16.57 14.22 8.00
N LEU A 89 17.25 13.88 6.90
CA LEU A 89 16.67 13.95 5.54
C LEU A 89 15.50 12.99 5.34
N ASP A 90 15.58 11.79 5.90
CA ASP A 90 14.48 10.83 5.81
C ASP A 90 13.28 11.26 6.65
N LEU A 91 13.50 11.83 7.84
CA LEU A 91 12.44 12.45 8.63
C LEU A 91 11.76 13.59 7.87
N LEU A 92 12.52 14.41 7.14
CA LEU A 92 11.96 15.48 6.31
C LEU A 92 11.10 14.93 5.14
N LYS A 93 11.50 13.81 4.55
CA LYS A 93 10.66 13.14 3.54
C LYS A 93 9.35 12.60 4.14
N GLU A 94 9.40 12.09 5.37
CA GLU A 94 8.24 11.55 6.08
C GLU A 94 7.23 12.63 6.52
N THR A 95 7.58 13.93 6.46
CA THR A 95 6.59 15.02 6.61
C THR A 95 5.63 15.13 5.44
N LYS A 96 5.94 14.52 4.30
CA LYS A 96 5.14 14.55 3.08
C LYS A 96 4.45 13.22 2.83
N LEU A 97 3.14 13.18 3.01
CA LEU A 97 2.33 12.01 2.71
C LEU A 97 2.05 11.96 1.22
N ARG A 98 2.54 10.94 0.55
CA ARG A 98 2.38 10.76 -0.91
C ARG A 98 1.59 9.51 -1.26
N ALA A 99 0.89 9.56 -2.39
CA ALA A 99 0.14 8.43 -2.92
C ALA A 99 1.09 7.29 -3.32
N PRO A 100 0.96 6.07 -2.77
CA PRO A 100 1.84 4.94 -3.09
C PRO A 100 1.55 4.34 -4.49
N PHE A 101 0.38 4.58 -5.03
CA PHE A 101 -0.08 4.15 -6.36
C PHE A 101 -1.08 5.16 -6.92
N ALA A 102 -1.41 5.06 -8.21
CA ALA A 102 -2.48 5.85 -8.81
C ALA A 102 -3.82 5.45 -8.18
N SER A 103 -4.55 6.41 -7.61
CA SER A 103 -5.70 6.16 -6.76
C SER A 103 -6.72 7.29 -6.80
N VAL A 104 -7.89 7.02 -6.24
CA VAL A 104 -8.92 8.03 -5.99
C VAL A 104 -8.99 8.26 -4.49
N VAL A 105 -9.07 9.52 -4.08
CA VAL A 105 -9.25 9.91 -2.69
C VAL A 105 -10.69 9.60 -2.28
N GLU A 106 -10.86 8.57 -1.46
CA GLU A 106 -12.19 8.17 -0.98
C GLU A 106 -12.67 9.08 0.14
N ARG A 107 -11.78 9.38 1.10
CA ARG A 107 -12.12 10.18 2.28
C ARG A 107 -10.90 10.88 2.86
N LYS A 108 -11.12 12.11 3.31
CA LYS A 108 -10.21 12.89 4.14
C LYS A 108 -10.68 12.82 5.60
N PHE A 109 -9.80 12.58 6.55
CA PHE A 109 -10.11 12.41 7.98
C PHE A 109 -9.64 13.57 8.84
N VAL A 110 -8.83 14.47 8.29
CA VAL A 110 -8.23 15.61 8.99
C VAL A 110 -8.31 16.87 8.15
N ASP A 111 -8.31 18.00 8.81
CA ASP A 111 -8.28 19.33 8.18
C ASP A 111 -6.92 20.00 8.35
N ASN A 112 -6.70 21.11 7.60
CA ASN A 112 -5.49 21.91 7.72
C ASN A 112 -5.35 22.44 9.16
N TYR A 113 -4.11 22.49 9.64
CA TYR A 113 -3.72 22.97 10.97
C TYR A 113 -4.14 22.06 12.14
N GLU A 114 -4.74 20.92 11.88
CA GLU A 114 -5.04 19.90 12.89
C GLU A 114 -3.76 19.21 13.37
N ARG A 115 -3.71 18.86 14.67
CA ARG A 115 -2.58 18.10 15.22
C ARG A 115 -2.88 16.61 15.16
N VAL A 116 -1.94 15.86 14.59
CA VAL A 116 -2.09 14.41 14.35
C VAL A 116 -1.00 13.60 15.06
N GLN A 117 -1.34 12.36 15.39
CA GLN A 117 -0.42 11.39 15.96
C GLN A 117 0.17 10.49 14.88
N ALA A 118 1.32 9.87 15.18
CA ALA A 118 1.88 8.84 14.31
C ALA A 118 0.88 7.68 14.15
N GLY A 119 0.65 7.24 12.90
CA GLY A 119 -0.30 6.18 12.58
C GLY A 119 -1.77 6.60 12.51
N GLN A 120 -2.11 7.85 12.83
CA GLN A 120 -3.47 8.38 12.67
C GLN A 120 -3.81 8.46 11.17
N SER A 121 -4.99 7.93 10.78
CA SER A 121 -5.44 7.96 9.39
C SER A 121 -5.69 9.40 8.92
N ILE A 122 -5.04 9.80 7.85
CA ILE A 122 -5.14 11.16 7.26
C ILE A 122 -6.06 11.13 6.05
N VAL A 123 -5.79 10.23 5.10
CA VAL A 123 -6.53 10.11 3.85
C VAL A 123 -6.75 8.63 3.55
N ARG A 124 -7.96 8.29 3.13
CA ARG A 124 -8.24 6.96 2.55
C ARG A 124 -8.20 7.08 1.04
N VAL A 125 -7.39 6.23 0.42
CA VAL A 125 -7.30 6.13 -1.03
C VAL A 125 -7.69 4.74 -1.51
N VAL A 126 -8.30 4.68 -2.69
CA VAL A 126 -8.75 3.44 -3.35
C VAL A 126 -8.08 3.34 -4.70
N ASN A 127 -7.62 2.15 -5.04
CA ASN A 127 -7.14 1.91 -6.39
C ASN A 127 -8.33 1.53 -7.29
N PRO A 128 -8.71 2.34 -8.27
CA PRO A 128 -9.85 2.05 -9.14
C PRO A 128 -9.62 0.86 -10.09
N VAL A 129 -8.35 0.49 -10.31
CA VAL A 129 -7.98 -0.55 -11.28
C VAL A 129 -7.95 -1.95 -10.65
N THR A 130 -7.82 -2.05 -9.33
CA THR A 130 -7.72 -3.34 -8.63
C THR A 130 -9.06 -3.70 -8.02
N THR A 131 -9.94 -4.28 -8.81
CA THR A 131 -11.23 -4.75 -8.31
C THR A 131 -11.05 -6.17 -7.76
N LYS A 132 -11.01 -6.27 -6.44
CA LYS A 132 -10.99 -7.53 -5.69
C LYS A 132 -12.42 -7.84 -5.26
N VAL A 133 -12.92 -9.00 -5.65
CA VAL A 133 -14.20 -9.52 -5.16
C VAL A 133 -13.91 -10.51 -4.03
N GLN A 134 -14.54 -10.33 -2.88
CA GLN A 134 -14.41 -11.23 -1.72
C GLN A 134 -15.76 -11.84 -1.40
N PHE A 135 -15.76 -13.14 -1.19
CA PHE A 135 -16.95 -13.87 -0.75
C PHE A 135 -16.54 -15.04 0.15
N THR A 136 -17.49 -15.63 0.83
CA THR A 136 -17.26 -16.77 1.70
C THR A 136 -17.85 -18.02 1.07
N MET A 137 -17.12 -19.12 1.07
CA MET A 137 -17.51 -20.37 0.47
C MET A 137 -17.57 -21.49 1.53
N PRO A 138 -18.57 -22.38 1.50
CA PRO A 138 -18.60 -23.56 2.34
C PRO A 138 -17.51 -24.56 1.93
N GLU A 139 -17.10 -25.42 2.84
CA GLU A 139 -16.04 -26.43 2.63
C GLU A 139 -16.30 -27.32 1.40
N SER A 140 -17.56 -27.68 1.16
CA SER A 140 -17.97 -28.51 0.01
C SER A 140 -17.63 -27.88 -1.36
N GLY A 141 -17.46 -26.56 -1.43
CA GLY A 141 -17.10 -25.84 -2.64
C GLY A 141 -15.60 -25.72 -2.89
N LEU A 142 -14.75 -25.99 -1.89
CA LEU A 142 -13.30 -25.81 -2.00
C LEU A 142 -12.65 -26.72 -3.06
N SER A 143 -13.17 -27.92 -3.25
CA SER A 143 -12.67 -28.85 -4.28
C SER A 143 -12.79 -28.28 -5.68
N LEU A 144 -13.82 -27.47 -5.94
CA LEU A 144 -14.05 -26.83 -7.23
C LEU A 144 -13.06 -25.69 -7.50
N LEU A 145 -12.54 -25.04 -6.44
CA LEU A 145 -11.53 -23.97 -6.60
C LEU A 145 -10.19 -24.50 -7.13
N SER A 146 -9.90 -25.76 -6.85
CA SER A 146 -8.64 -26.40 -7.25
C SER A 146 -8.66 -26.96 -8.67
N SER A 147 -9.81 -27.01 -9.31
CA SER A 147 -9.94 -27.52 -10.69
C SER A 147 -9.49 -26.44 -11.70
N PRO A 148 -8.57 -26.75 -12.61
CA PRO A 148 -8.11 -25.82 -13.64
C PRO A 148 -9.23 -25.47 -14.66
N SER A 149 -10.31 -26.23 -14.68
CA SER A 149 -11.48 -26.03 -15.56
C SER A 149 -12.50 -25.05 -14.99
N THR A 150 -12.34 -24.59 -13.74
CA THR A 150 -13.27 -23.69 -13.08
C THR A 150 -13.14 -22.28 -13.60
N ARG A 151 -14.26 -21.72 -14.07
CA ARG A 151 -14.40 -20.35 -14.50
C ARG A 151 -15.26 -19.58 -13.51
N PHE A 152 -14.88 -18.33 -13.27
CA PHE A 152 -15.61 -17.43 -12.39
C PHE A 152 -16.18 -16.28 -13.21
N GLU A 153 -17.45 -16.00 -13.02
CA GLU A 153 -18.15 -14.85 -13.57
C GLU A 153 -18.73 -14.05 -12.40
N VAL A 154 -18.57 -12.74 -12.45
CA VAL A 154 -19.09 -11.81 -11.44
C VAL A 154 -20.11 -10.90 -12.10
N GLU A 155 -21.29 -10.78 -11.53
CA GLU A 155 -22.35 -9.87 -11.94
C GLU A 155 -22.63 -8.90 -10.79
N PHE A 156 -22.52 -7.60 -11.04
CA PHE A 156 -22.82 -6.57 -10.04
C PHE A 156 -24.29 -6.18 -10.10
N ASP A 157 -24.90 -5.91 -8.95
CA ASP A 157 -26.31 -5.52 -8.84
C ASP A 157 -26.64 -4.27 -9.66
N ASN A 158 -25.67 -3.36 -9.81
CA ASN A 158 -25.81 -2.14 -10.60
C ASN A 158 -25.66 -2.36 -12.12
N TYR A 159 -25.14 -3.51 -12.54
CA TYR A 159 -24.88 -3.86 -13.94
C TYR A 159 -25.45 -5.23 -14.27
N ARG A 160 -26.76 -5.39 -14.04
CA ARG A 160 -27.48 -6.65 -14.26
C ARG A 160 -27.38 -7.10 -15.72
N GLY A 161 -27.10 -8.39 -15.91
CA GLY A 161 -26.90 -9.00 -17.23
C GLY A 161 -25.50 -8.80 -17.81
N VAL A 162 -24.61 -8.06 -17.14
CA VAL A 162 -23.21 -7.91 -17.53
C VAL A 162 -22.34 -8.83 -16.69
N LYS A 163 -21.69 -9.78 -17.33
CA LYS A 163 -20.80 -10.75 -16.70
C LYS A 163 -19.35 -10.30 -16.84
N PHE A 164 -18.67 -10.17 -15.72
CA PHE A 164 -17.26 -9.82 -15.65
C PHE A 164 -16.45 -11.08 -15.37
N PRO A 165 -15.52 -11.47 -16.26
CA PRO A 165 -14.68 -12.62 -16.03
C PRO A 165 -13.73 -12.36 -14.86
N ALA A 166 -13.54 -13.38 -14.04
CA ALA A 166 -12.67 -13.30 -12.87
C ALA A 166 -11.78 -14.53 -12.76
N VAL A 167 -10.63 -14.34 -12.10
CA VAL A 167 -9.70 -15.42 -11.79
C VAL A 167 -9.51 -15.52 -10.28
N LEU A 168 -9.29 -16.73 -9.81
CA LEU A 168 -8.96 -16.98 -8.41
C LEU A 168 -7.63 -16.29 -8.09
N LYS A 169 -7.63 -15.44 -7.08
CA LYS A 169 -6.44 -14.78 -6.58
C LYS A 169 -5.84 -15.53 -5.40
N ASP A 170 -6.63 -15.73 -4.38
CA ASP A 170 -6.28 -16.43 -3.15
C ASP A 170 -7.53 -16.97 -2.44
N TYR A 171 -7.35 -17.96 -1.58
CA TYR A 171 -8.36 -18.40 -0.63
C TYR A 171 -7.69 -18.85 0.68
N ALA A 172 -8.38 -18.66 1.80
CA ALA A 172 -7.89 -19.11 3.08
C ALA A 172 -8.10 -20.62 3.23
N LYS A 173 -7.08 -21.34 3.71
CA LYS A 173 -7.16 -22.78 4.00
C LYS A 173 -7.74 -23.05 5.40
N THR A 174 -7.91 -22.00 6.20
CA THR A 174 -8.51 -22.07 7.55
C THR A 174 -9.74 -21.20 7.57
N SER A 175 -10.83 -21.73 8.10
CA SER A 175 -12.01 -20.94 8.40
C SER A 175 -11.75 -20.15 9.68
N SER A 176 -11.92 -18.84 9.64
CA SER A 176 -11.83 -17.97 10.82
C SER A 176 -13.16 -17.88 11.59
N ASP A 177 -14.27 -18.21 10.92
CA ASP A 177 -15.62 -18.09 11.45
C ASP A 177 -16.52 -19.24 10.94
N ALA A 178 -17.67 -19.44 11.61
CA ALA A 178 -18.70 -20.41 11.21
C ALA A 178 -19.27 -20.15 9.79
N SER A 179 -18.89 -19.04 9.14
CA SER A 179 -19.40 -18.60 7.84
C SER A 179 -18.74 -19.28 6.64
N GLY A 180 -17.63 -20.03 6.83
CA GLY A 180 -16.89 -20.70 5.75
C GLY A 180 -15.53 -20.12 5.45
N PHE A 181 -15.00 -20.42 4.27
CA PHE A 181 -13.64 -20.05 3.84
C PHE A 181 -13.67 -18.79 2.97
N PRO A 182 -12.93 -17.74 3.34
CA PRO A 182 -12.86 -16.53 2.53
C PRO A 182 -12.09 -16.79 1.24
N VAL A 183 -12.71 -16.44 0.11
CA VAL A 183 -12.20 -16.55 -1.24
C VAL A 183 -12.09 -15.17 -1.86
N SER A 184 -10.99 -14.93 -2.57
CA SER A 184 -10.74 -13.67 -3.26
C SER A 184 -10.57 -13.91 -4.75
N LEU A 185 -11.35 -13.23 -5.56
CA LEU A 185 -11.20 -13.20 -7.01
C LEU A 185 -10.63 -11.85 -7.45
N ARG A 186 -9.98 -11.86 -8.60
CA ARG A 186 -9.57 -10.66 -9.33
C ARG A 186 -10.30 -10.63 -10.66
N LEU A 187 -10.98 -9.52 -10.95
CA LEU A 187 -11.56 -9.27 -12.25
C LEU A 187 -10.45 -9.09 -13.29
N THR A 188 -10.58 -9.71 -14.46
CA THR A 188 -9.53 -9.75 -15.49
C THR A 188 -9.77 -8.80 -16.64
N ASP A 189 -11.02 -8.48 -16.93
CA ASP A 189 -11.38 -7.66 -18.09
C ASP A 189 -12.50 -6.70 -17.70
N VAL A 190 -12.10 -5.56 -17.13
CA VAL A 190 -13.02 -4.49 -16.76
C VAL A 190 -12.70 -3.26 -17.60
N ASP A 191 -13.60 -2.93 -18.50
CA ASP A 191 -13.56 -1.64 -19.18
C ASP A 191 -13.93 -0.52 -18.19
N THR A 192 -12.89 0.06 -17.58
CA THR A 192 -13.01 1.15 -16.59
C THR A 192 -13.54 2.44 -17.18
N GLY A 193 -13.57 2.59 -18.53
CA GLY A 193 -14.19 3.73 -19.20
C GLY A 193 -15.71 3.61 -19.28
N ARG A 194 -16.23 2.37 -19.27
CA ARG A 194 -17.65 2.08 -19.39
C ARG A 194 -18.32 1.71 -18.07
N TYR A 195 -17.61 1.05 -17.17
CA TYR A 195 -18.14 0.55 -15.91
C TYR A 195 -17.37 1.14 -14.73
N SER A 196 -18.06 1.88 -13.88
CA SER A 196 -17.51 2.40 -12.63
C SER A 196 -17.81 1.43 -11.50
N ILE A 197 -16.88 0.52 -11.21
CA ILE A 197 -16.99 -0.44 -10.11
C ILE A 197 -16.31 0.15 -8.88
N SER A 198 -17.08 0.35 -7.83
CA SER A 198 -16.60 0.93 -6.57
C SER A 198 -16.55 -0.11 -5.46
N PRO A 199 -15.59 -0.02 -4.53
CA PRO A 199 -15.57 -0.86 -3.34
C PRO A 199 -16.88 -0.76 -2.55
N GLY A 200 -17.36 -1.90 -2.03
CA GLY A 200 -18.63 -1.99 -1.29
C GLY A 200 -19.87 -2.26 -2.14
N MET A 201 -19.71 -2.39 -3.47
CA MET A 201 -20.79 -2.86 -4.33
C MET A 201 -21.09 -4.33 -4.08
N SER A 202 -22.38 -4.68 -4.03
CA SER A 202 -22.85 -6.07 -3.98
C SER A 202 -22.75 -6.71 -5.36
N CYS A 203 -22.40 -7.99 -5.38
CA CYS A 203 -22.30 -8.77 -6.61
C CYS A 203 -22.67 -10.23 -6.37
N MET A 204 -23.08 -10.89 -7.44
CA MET A 204 -23.27 -12.32 -7.51
C MET A 204 -22.05 -12.96 -8.17
N VAL A 205 -21.52 -14.02 -7.56
CA VAL A 205 -20.42 -14.81 -8.14
C VAL A 205 -20.98 -16.13 -8.65
N THR A 206 -20.84 -16.37 -9.94
CA THR A 206 -21.19 -17.63 -10.58
C THR A 206 -19.91 -18.42 -10.84
N MET A 207 -19.88 -19.66 -10.38
CA MET A 207 -18.78 -20.58 -10.59
C MET A 207 -19.25 -21.70 -11.53
N GLN A 208 -18.55 -21.89 -12.64
CA GLN A 208 -18.82 -22.95 -13.60
C GLN A 208 -17.61 -23.88 -13.66
N SER A 209 -17.82 -25.16 -13.38
CA SER A 209 -16.82 -26.20 -13.60
C SER A 209 -17.15 -26.93 -14.91
N ALA A 210 -16.14 -27.08 -15.77
CA ALA A 210 -16.28 -27.82 -17.02
C ALA A 210 -16.01 -29.34 -16.84
N ASP A 211 -15.81 -29.81 -15.60
CA ASP A 211 -15.69 -31.23 -15.36
C ASP A 211 -17.01 -31.91 -15.74
N PRO A 212 -17.01 -32.89 -16.67
CA PRO A 212 -18.22 -33.61 -17.01
C PRO A 212 -18.71 -34.30 -15.74
N VAL A 213 -19.92 -33.95 -15.31
CA VAL A 213 -20.63 -34.73 -14.29
C VAL A 213 -20.85 -36.11 -14.92
N THR A 214 -19.95 -37.02 -14.65
CA THR A 214 -20.10 -38.42 -15.05
C THR A 214 -21.31 -38.96 -14.33
N ASP A 215 -22.36 -39.24 -15.10
CA ASP A 215 -23.57 -39.97 -14.68
C ASP A 215 -24.45 -39.36 -13.57
N ALA A 216 -24.85 -38.11 -13.72
CA ALA A 216 -26.04 -37.66 -13.02
C ALA A 216 -27.29 -38.18 -13.77
N VAL A 217 -27.76 -39.35 -13.40
CA VAL A 217 -29.09 -39.86 -13.79
C VAL A 217 -30.11 -39.11 -12.94
N SER A 218 -30.81 -38.14 -13.53
CA SER A 218 -31.92 -37.50 -12.85
C SER A 218 -33.14 -38.48 -12.91
N LEU A 219 -33.45 -39.06 -11.80
CA LEU A 219 -34.69 -39.84 -11.67
C LEU A 219 -35.81 -38.87 -11.28
N PRO A 220 -36.99 -38.96 -11.93
CA PRO A 220 -38.13 -38.18 -11.49
C PRO A 220 -38.54 -38.64 -10.06
N VAL A 221 -38.99 -37.69 -9.22
CA VAL A 221 -39.37 -37.92 -7.82
C VAL A 221 -40.48 -39.00 -7.70
N SER A 222 -41.21 -39.27 -8.76
CA SER A 222 -42.22 -40.34 -8.83
C SER A 222 -41.66 -41.76 -9.05
N ALA A 223 -40.35 -41.93 -9.12
CA ALA A 223 -39.67 -43.23 -9.33
C ALA A 223 -39.12 -43.82 -8.05
N VAL A 224 -39.47 -43.32 -6.86
CA VAL A 224 -39.14 -43.83 -5.53
C VAL A 224 -40.37 -44.40 -4.89
#